data_2b61ce592a98b03342cb5751fe5e589f
#
_entry.id   2b61ce592a98b03342cb5751fe5e589f
#
_cell.length_a   1.000
_cell.length_b   1.000
_cell.length_c   1.000
_cell.angle_alpha   90.00
_cell.angle_beta   90.00
_cell.angle_gamma   90.00
#
_symmetry.space_group_name_H-M   'P 1'
#
loop_
_entity.id
_entity.type
_entity.pdbx_description
1 polymer ?
#
loop_
_entity_poly.entity_id
_entity_poly.type
_entity_poly.pdbx_seq_one_letter_code
_entity_poly.pdbx_strand_id
1 'polypeptide(L)'
;FARGEDQVEMLPLMVRRLLGYSAYGIVYTMMRTGPFAELTGAWDDLVPFAVAVIAWVAVEVFVRSLFVFGPRELTRAYMARAFIQDLNVFSGLVLTGALFGELYGPLGWWALPIALLPYSFAHAAFRRFQETKVTYKQTIRALARIPEVSGLAIDGHADRTTDLATAIAKELGLGPTLVEQVEFAALMHDIGRISLNEPQVLKMGYTDDDIARWSAEIIAESPYLAKVAEHVRHQYEPFRKPGQAADPEISVVSRIIKVAAAYDWKLNEPGASPLSVLESLHAGVAYEYDPEVVAALRKVLERRDRLVPARA
;
A
#
# COMPACT_ATOMS: atom_id res chain seq x y z
N PHE A 1 -21.13 -2.42 -21.65
CA PHE A 1 -21.16 -1.28 -20.69
C PHE A 1 -19.73 -0.85 -20.26
N ALA A 2 -18.69 -1.69 -20.36
CA ALA A 2 -17.32 -1.37 -19.99
C ALA A 2 -16.55 -0.40 -20.93
N ARG A 3 -17.07 -0.09 -22.12
CA ARG A 3 -16.40 0.81 -23.08
C ARG A 3 -16.62 2.31 -22.84
N GLY A 4 -17.55 2.70 -21.98
CA GLY A 4 -17.86 4.11 -21.72
C GLY A 4 -17.02 4.73 -20.60
N GLU A 5 -16.60 3.95 -19.60
CA GLU A 5 -15.81 4.45 -18.47
C GLU A 5 -14.36 4.74 -18.88
N ASP A 6 -13.76 3.92 -19.74
CA ASP A 6 -12.40 4.13 -20.26
C ASP A 6 -12.24 5.43 -21.08
N GLN A 7 -13.29 5.89 -21.76
CA GLN A 7 -13.24 7.12 -22.56
C GLN A 7 -13.32 8.40 -21.72
N VAL A 8 -14.02 8.35 -20.58
CA VAL A 8 -14.15 9.50 -19.66
C VAL A 8 -12.83 9.76 -18.92
N GLU A 9 -12.05 8.71 -18.64
CA GLU A 9 -10.71 8.85 -18.02
C GLU A 9 -9.62 9.27 -19.03
N MET A 10 -9.78 8.95 -20.30
CA MET A 10 -8.77 9.28 -21.33
C MET A 10 -8.72 10.78 -21.67
N LEU A 11 -9.84 11.48 -21.64
CA LEU A 11 -9.89 12.91 -21.99
C LEU A 11 -9.10 13.80 -21.01
N PRO A 12 -9.24 13.66 -19.69
CA PRO A 12 -8.41 14.38 -18.72
C PRO A 12 -6.91 14.08 -18.87
N LEU A 13 -6.57 12.83 -19.20
CA LEU A 13 -5.19 12.41 -19.41
C LEU A 13 -4.55 13.10 -20.62
N MET A 14 -5.28 13.19 -21.76
CA MET A 14 -4.80 13.86 -22.97
C MET A 14 -4.64 15.36 -22.77
N VAL A 15 -5.64 16.01 -22.17
CA VAL A 15 -5.59 17.46 -21.87
C VAL A 15 -4.40 17.78 -20.95
N ARG A 16 -4.19 16.99 -19.92
CA ARG A 16 -3.07 17.13 -19.00
C ARG A 16 -1.73 17.07 -19.71
N ARG A 17 -1.53 16.06 -20.56
CA ARG A 17 -0.27 15.90 -21.33
C ARG A 17 -0.04 17.02 -22.32
N LEU A 18 -1.07 17.44 -23.05
CA LEU A 18 -0.96 18.56 -23.99
C LEU A 18 -0.56 19.86 -23.29
N LEU A 19 -1.21 20.18 -22.17
CA LEU A 19 -0.87 21.38 -21.39
C LEU A 19 0.55 21.31 -20.84
N GLY A 20 0.96 20.15 -20.33
CA GLY A 20 2.33 19.93 -19.83
C GLY A 20 3.38 20.11 -20.92
N TYR A 21 3.21 19.49 -22.09
CA TYR A 21 4.14 19.63 -23.20
C TYR A 21 4.18 21.07 -23.76
N SER A 22 3.02 21.75 -23.79
CA SER A 22 2.97 23.16 -24.19
C SER A 22 3.74 24.05 -23.20
N ALA A 23 3.56 23.84 -21.91
CA ALA A 23 4.30 24.57 -20.87
C ALA A 23 5.82 24.33 -21.00
N TYR A 24 6.23 23.08 -21.22
CA TYR A 24 7.63 22.72 -21.46
C TYR A 24 8.19 23.52 -22.65
N GLY A 25 7.53 23.47 -23.81
CA GLY A 25 7.98 24.14 -25.02
C GLY A 25 8.09 25.66 -24.86
N ILE A 26 7.09 26.27 -24.23
CA ILE A 26 7.10 27.73 -24.00
C ILE A 26 8.25 28.10 -23.06
N VAL A 27 8.38 27.43 -21.91
CA VAL A 27 9.42 27.75 -20.92
C VAL A 27 10.82 27.53 -21.50
N TYR A 28 11.04 26.40 -22.19
CA TYR A 28 12.30 26.09 -22.84
C TYR A 28 12.70 27.18 -23.84
N THR A 29 11.78 27.58 -24.72
CA THR A 29 12.02 28.65 -25.72
C THR A 29 12.30 29.99 -25.05
N MET A 30 11.54 30.36 -24.02
CA MET A 30 11.75 31.62 -23.29
C MET A 30 13.10 31.65 -22.55
N MET A 31 13.56 30.53 -22.03
CA MET A 31 14.87 30.42 -21.36
C MET A 31 16.03 30.42 -22.34
N ARG A 32 15.86 29.85 -23.53
CA ARG A 32 16.94 29.71 -24.52
C ARG A 32 17.08 30.92 -25.46
N THR A 33 15.98 31.50 -25.92
CA THR A 33 15.98 32.58 -26.95
C THR A 33 15.25 33.84 -26.49
N GLY A 34 14.65 33.81 -25.29
CA GLY A 34 13.84 34.88 -24.73
C GLY A 34 14.61 35.77 -23.75
N PRO A 35 13.88 36.57 -22.97
CA PRO A 35 14.44 37.54 -22.03
C PRO A 35 15.30 36.95 -20.91
N PHE A 36 15.28 35.65 -20.73
CA PHE A 36 16.02 34.93 -19.69
C PHE A 36 17.28 34.24 -20.22
N ALA A 37 17.59 34.36 -21.51
CA ALA A 37 18.75 33.70 -22.13
C ALA A 37 20.09 34.11 -21.50
N GLU A 38 20.20 35.33 -21.00
CA GLU A 38 21.41 35.81 -20.33
C GLU A 38 21.66 35.17 -18.94
N LEU A 39 20.64 34.54 -18.34
CA LEU A 39 20.75 33.91 -17.03
C LEU A 39 21.39 32.50 -17.08
N THR A 40 21.52 31.92 -18.26
CA THR A 40 21.93 30.50 -18.40
C THR A 40 23.47 30.33 -18.47
N GLY A 41 24.20 31.32 -18.96
CA GLY A 41 25.66 31.35 -18.95
C GLY A 41 26.32 30.12 -19.60
N ALA A 42 27.29 29.53 -18.91
CA ALA A 42 28.03 28.37 -19.41
C ALA A 42 27.18 27.06 -19.49
N TRP A 43 25.93 27.09 -19.02
CA TRP A 43 25.00 25.96 -18.99
C TRP A 43 23.78 26.14 -19.90
N ASP A 44 24.04 26.72 -21.09
CA ASP A 44 23.03 27.23 -22.04
C ASP A 44 21.95 26.23 -22.43
N ASP A 45 22.20 24.94 -22.43
CA ASP A 45 21.22 23.91 -22.77
C ASP A 45 20.64 23.21 -21.54
N LEU A 46 21.39 23.03 -20.47
CA LEU A 46 21.01 22.24 -19.30
C LEU A 46 20.06 23.01 -18.37
N VAL A 47 20.27 24.31 -18.17
CA VAL A 47 19.40 25.12 -17.30
C VAL A 47 18.02 25.33 -17.94
N PRO A 48 17.89 25.76 -19.23
CA PRO A 48 16.59 25.82 -19.89
C PRO A 48 15.81 24.51 -19.86
N PHE A 49 16.50 23.39 -20.10
CA PHE A 49 15.92 22.06 -20.03
C PHE A 49 15.39 21.74 -18.64
N ALA A 50 16.19 21.93 -17.60
CA ALA A 50 15.79 21.63 -16.22
C ALA A 50 14.58 22.48 -15.77
N VAL A 51 14.58 23.78 -16.08
CA VAL A 51 13.48 24.69 -15.74
C VAL A 51 12.21 24.32 -16.51
N ALA A 52 12.32 23.96 -17.77
CA ALA A 52 11.19 23.53 -18.58
C ALA A 52 10.57 22.21 -18.08
N VAL A 53 11.41 21.27 -17.64
CA VAL A 53 10.95 20.02 -17.01
C VAL A 53 10.20 20.30 -15.71
N ILE A 54 10.71 21.19 -14.86
CA ILE A 54 10.03 21.59 -13.62
C ILE A 54 8.66 22.22 -13.94
N ALA A 55 8.60 23.10 -14.94
CA ALA A 55 7.34 23.72 -15.36
C ALA A 55 6.34 22.68 -15.89
N TRP A 56 6.79 21.71 -16.68
CA TRP A 56 5.96 20.60 -17.14
C TRP A 56 5.40 19.78 -15.98
N VAL A 57 6.23 19.35 -15.04
CA VAL A 57 5.82 18.58 -13.87
C VAL A 57 4.84 19.38 -13.01
N ALA A 58 5.07 20.68 -12.82
CA ALA A 58 4.17 21.55 -12.08
C ALA A 58 2.77 21.61 -12.72
N VAL A 59 2.68 21.75 -14.04
CA VAL A 59 1.42 21.75 -14.79
C VAL A 59 0.74 20.38 -14.71
N GLU A 60 1.49 19.28 -14.84
CA GLU A 60 0.98 17.92 -14.72
C GLU A 60 0.30 17.70 -13.36
N VAL A 61 0.99 18.07 -12.28
CA VAL A 61 0.46 17.95 -10.91
C VAL A 61 -0.75 18.86 -10.68
N PHE A 62 -0.68 20.10 -11.16
CA PHE A 62 -1.76 21.08 -11.04
C PHE A 62 -3.04 20.61 -11.75
N VAL A 63 -2.93 20.23 -13.02
CA VAL A 63 -4.08 19.75 -13.81
C VAL A 63 -4.67 18.48 -13.20
N ARG A 64 -3.82 17.54 -12.73
CA ARG A 64 -4.28 16.35 -12.04
C ARG A 64 -5.09 16.71 -10.79
N SER A 65 -4.64 17.71 -10.03
CA SER A 65 -5.37 18.15 -8.83
C SER A 65 -6.75 18.72 -9.14
N LEU A 66 -6.95 19.33 -10.29
CA LEU A 66 -8.23 19.89 -10.70
C LEU A 66 -9.25 18.82 -11.16
N PHE A 67 -8.79 17.77 -11.83
CA PHE A 67 -9.68 16.77 -12.45
C PHE A 67 -9.98 15.55 -11.56
N VAL A 68 -9.10 15.20 -10.63
CA VAL A 68 -9.22 13.96 -9.84
C VAL A 68 -9.88 14.20 -8.49
N PHE A 69 -9.95 15.44 -8.00
CA PHE A 69 -10.39 15.71 -6.62
C PHE A 69 -11.43 16.80 -6.49
N GLY A 70 -12.47 16.49 -5.70
CA GLY A 70 -13.26 17.52 -5.04
C GLY A 70 -12.39 18.24 -3.98
N PRO A 71 -12.78 19.46 -3.59
CA PRO A 71 -11.95 20.36 -2.76
C PRO A 71 -11.59 19.85 -1.35
N ARG A 72 -12.09 18.68 -0.94
CA ARG A 72 -11.88 18.11 0.41
C ARG A 72 -10.74 17.08 0.53
N GLU A 73 -10.16 16.58 -0.56
CA GLU A 73 -9.19 15.48 -0.51
C GLU A 73 -7.74 15.87 -0.86
N LEU A 74 -7.48 17.14 -1.12
CA LEU A 74 -6.16 17.69 -1.45
C LEU A 74 -5.26 17.81 -0.20
N THR A 75 -4.80 16.68 0.32
CA THR A 75 -3.81 16.68 1.39
C THR A 75 -2.41 16.85 0.79
N ARG A 76 -1.55 17.69 1.42
CA ARG A 76 -0.13 17.87 1.03
C ARG A 76 0.61 16.54 0.86
N ALA A 77 0.30 15.56 1.70
CA ALA A 77 0.88 14.21 1.63
C ALA A 77 0.47 13.44 0.38
N TYR A 78 -0.76 13.62 -0.13
CA TYR A 78 -1.20 13.01 -1.38
C TYR A 78 -0.51 13.64 -2.58
N MET A 79 -0.43 14.97 -2.63
CA MET A 79 0.27 15.70 -3.70
C MET A 79 1.74 15.30 -3.78
N ALA A 80 2.43 15.18 -2.65
CA ALA A 80 3.82 14.73 -2.61
C ALA A 80 3.99 13.28 -3.12
N ARG A 81 3.09 12.37 -2.77
CA ARG A 81 3.14 10.97 -3.24
C ARG A 81 2.88 10.86 -4.74
N ALA A 82 1.86 11.56 -5.25
CA ALA A 82 1.55 11.59 -6.66
C ALA A 82 2.73 12.17 -7.47
N PHE A 83 3.35 13.24 -6.96
CA PHE A 83 4.54 13.84 -7.54
C PHE A 83 5.73 12.86 -7.60
N ILE A 84 6.02 12.14 -6.50
CA ILE A 84 7.12 11.17 -6.44
C ILE A 84 6.87 9.98 -7.39
N GLN A 85 5.64 9.49 -7.48
CA GLN A 85 5.29 8.41 -8.41
C GLN A 85 5.46 8.83 -9.87
N ASP A 86 4.96 9.99 -10.22
CA ASP A 86 5.08 10.53 -11.57
C ASP A 86 6.55 10.87 -11.89
N LEU A 87 7.31 11.39 -10.94
CA LEU A 87 8.73 11.71 -11.11
C LEU A 87 9.56 10.49 -11.52
N ASN A 88 9.30 9.31 -10.96
CA ASN A 88 10.01 8.09 -11.32
C ASN A 88 9.75 7.65 -12.78
N VAL A 89 8.52 7.82 -13.27
CA VAL A 89 8.19 7.50 -14.67
C VAL A 89 8.77 8.55 -15.63
N PHE A 90 8.65 9.81 -15.26
CA PHE A 90 9.07 10.92 -16.11
C PHE A 90 10.58 11.14 -16.13
N SER A 91 11.30 10.85 -15.04
CA SER A 91 12.75 10.96 -15.00
C SER A 91 13.43 10.11 -16.07
N GLY A 92 12.94 8.90 -16.29
CA GLY A 92 13.44 8.03 -17.37
C GLY A 92 13.23 8.61 -18.76
N LEU A 93 12.04 9.17 -19.04
CA LEU A 93 11.71 9.78 -20.32
C LEU A 93 12.50 11.07 -20.56
N VAL A 94 12.60 11.91 -19.51
CA VAL A 94 13.37 13.16 -19.56
C VAL A 94 14.84 12.89 -19.82
N LEU A 95 15.43 11.94 -19.09
CA LEU A 95 16.83 11.56 -19.26
C LEU A 95 17.10 10.98 -20.65
N THR A 96 16.18 10.15 -21.16
CA THR A 96 16.26 9.61 -22.53
C THR A 96 16.18 10.70 -23.58
N GLY A 97 15.27 11.67 -23.40
CA GLY A 97 15.12 12.81 -24.31
C GLY A 97 16.36 13.72 -24.31
N ALA A 98 16.93 14.00 -23.14
CA ALA A 98 18.17 14.77 -23.01
C ALA A 98 19.35 14.06 -23.70
N LEU A 99 19.51 12.78 -23.42
CA LEU A 99 20.56 11.95 -24.01
C LEU A 99 20.42 11.89 -25.55
N PHE A 100 19.20 11.76 -26.06
CA PHE A 100 18.94 11.83 -27.50
C PHE A 100 19.31 13.17 -28.08
N GLY A 101 18.94 14.28 -27.42
CA GLY A 101 19.26 15.64 -27.88
C GLY A 101 20.76 15.88 -28.03
N GLU A 102 21.54 15.47 -27.01
CA GLU A 102 22.99 15.60 -27.01
C GLU A 102 23.68 14.68 -28.04
N LEU A 103 23.19 13.49 -28.24
CA LEU A 103 23.78 12.51 -29.15
C LEU A 103 23.35 12.72 -30.62
N TYR A 104 22.26 13.45 -30.89
CA TYR A 104 21.73 13.60 -32.26
C TYR A 104 22.68 14.34 -33.18
N GLY A 105 23.35 15.38 -32.67
CA GLY A 105 24.35 16.14 -33.47
C GLY A 105 25.45 15.25 -34.07
N PRO A 106 26.20 14.50 -33.22
CA PRO A 106 27.30 13.67 -33.72
C PRO A 106 26.86 12.36 -34.37
N LEU A 107 25.72 11.74 -33.97
CA LEU A 107 25.31 10.40 -34.38
C LEU A 107 24.08 10.35 -35.30
N GLY A 108 23.40 11.47 -35.49
CA GLY A 108 22.16 11.54 -36.26
C GLY A 108 21.12 10.57 -35.69
N TRP A 109 20.42 9.83 -36.56
CA TRP A 109 19.37 8.89 -36.16
C TRP A 109 19.85 7.70 -35.31
N TRP A 110 21.16 7.39 -35.29
CA TRP A 110 21.72 6.37 -34.41
C TRP A 110 21.68 6.76 -32.94
N ALA A 111 21.49 8.03 -32.63
CA ALA A 111 21.27 8.48 -31.25
C ALA A 111 20.01 7.89 -30.61
N LEU A 112 18.95 7.62 -31.42
CA LEU A 112 17.68 7.11 -30.92
C LEU A 112 17.79 5.74 -30.24
N PRO A 113 18.32 4.69 -30.90
CA PRO A 113 18.47 3.39 -30.24
C PRO A 113 19.41 3.45 -29.02
N ILE A 114 20.46 4.27 -29.07
CA ILE A 114 21.39 4.42 -27.95
C ILE A 114 20.73 5.10 -26.76
N ALA A 115 19.96 6.16 -26.98
CA ALA A 115 19.23 6.87 -25.92
C ALA A 115 18.11 6.03 -25.30
N LEU A 116 17.49 5.12 -26.08
CA LEU A 116 16.45 4.22 -25.60
C LEU A 116 16.98 3.05 -24.75
N LEU A 117 18.27 2.70 -24.86
CA LEU A 117 18.83 1.58 -24.11
C LEU A 117 18.66 1.70 -22.59
N PRO A 118 19.10 2.80 -21.93
CA PRO A 118 18.92 2.94 -20.47
C PRO A 118 17.48 2.87 -20.05
N TYR A 119 16.57 3.49 -20.80
CA TYR A 119 15.13 3.43 -20.54
C TYR A 119 14.60 2.01 -20.66
N SER A 120 14.98 1.28 -21.70
CA SER A 120 14.53 -0.10 -21.91
C SER A 120 15.01 -1.02 -20.80
N PHE A 121 16.26 -0.88 -20.34
CA PHE A 121 16.79 -1.63 -19.21
C PHE A 121 16.06 -1.27 -17.90
N ALA A 122 15.87 0.01 -17.61
CA ALA A 122 15.16 0.46 -16.43
C ALA A 122 13.71 -0.05 -16.42
N HIS A 123 13.03 0.03 -17.57
CA HIS A 123 11.67 -0.47 -17.72
C HIS A 123 11.59 -2.00 -17.54
N ALA A 124 12.49 -2.76 -18.15
CA ALA A 124 12.55 -4.21 -17.99
C ALA A 124 12.85 -4.62 -16.53
N ALA A 125 13.79 -3.94 -15.88
CA ALA A 125 14.11 -4.16 -14.46
C ALA A 125 12.92 -3.86 -13.56
N PHE A 126 12.22 -2.74 -13.80
CA PHE A 126 11.02 -2.38 -13.03
C PHE A 126 9.88 -3.39 -13.21
N ARG A 127 9.63 -3.83 -14.45
CA ARG A 127 8.65 -4.89 -14.71
C ARG A 127 8.97 -6.17 -13.94
N ARG A 128 10.22 -6.66 -14.02
CA ARG A 128 10.64 -7.83 -13.27
C ARG A 128 10.49 -7.67 -11.76
N PHE A 129 10.81 -6.48 -11.24
CA PHE A 129 10.62 -6.17 -9.82
C PHE A 129 9.14 -6.27 -9.42
N GLN A 130 8.23 -5.72 -10.23
CA GLN A 130 6.78 -5.80 -9.98
C GLN A 130 6.27 -7.25 -10.07
N GLU A 131 6.69 -8.00 -11.08
CA GLU A 131 6.34 -9.42 -11.24
C GLU A 131 6.82 -10.24 -10.02
N THR A 132 8.04 -9.98 -9.55
CA THR A 132 8.58 -10.63 -8.35
C THR A 132 7.76 -10.29 -7.10
N LYS A 133 7.38 -9.02 -6.91
CA LYS A 133 6.51 -8.60 -5.79
C LYS A 133 5.15 -9.32 -5.80
N VAL A 134 4.53 -9.41 -6.97
CA VAL A 134 3.24 -10.11 -7.11
C VAL A 134 3.40 -11.60 -6.77
N THR A 135 4.41 -12.25 -7.34
CA THR A 135 4.69 -13.67 -7.07
C THR A 135 4.97 -13.92 -5.59
N TYR A 136 5.74 -13.04 -4.95
CA TYR A 136 6.04 -13.12 -3.52
C TYR A 136 4.76 -13.05 -2.67
N LYS A 137 3.87 -12.08 -2.94
CA LYS A 137 2.57 -11.98 -2.25
C LYS A 137 1.70 -13.22 -2.47
N GLN A 138 1.67 -13.76 -3.68
CA GLN A 138 0.93 -14.98 -3.99
C GLN A 138 1.48 -16.19 -3.23
N THR A 139 2.80 -16.32 -3.13
CA THR A 139 3.46 -17.38 -2.37
C THR A 139 3.11 -17.29 -0.88
N ILE A 140 3.21 -16.09 -0.29
CA ILE A 140 2.82 -15.87 1.12
C ILE A 140 1.35 -16.24 1.33
N ARG A 141 0.44 -15.82 0.43
CA ARG A 141 -0.98 -16.15 0.51
C ARG A 141 -1.23 -17.66 0.43
N ALA A 142 -0.48 -18.36 -0.42
CA ALA A 142 -0.57 -19.82 -0.51
C ALA A 142 -0.09 -20.51 0.78
N LEU A 143 1.02 -20.04 1.38
CA LEU A 143 1.53 -20.55 2.66
C LEU A 143 0.58 -20.26 3.82
N ALA A 144 -0.02 -19.09 3.85
CA ALA A 144 -0.99 -18.68 4.87
C ALA A 144 -2.23 -19.58 4.93
N ARG A 145 -2.56 -20.29 3.85
CA ARG A 145 -3.68 -21.25 3.81
C ARG A 145 -3.36 -22.63 4.37
N ILE A 146 -2.10 -22.89 4.71
CA ILE A 146 -1.72 -24.22 5.23
C ILE A 146 -2.50 -24.62 6.49
N PRO A 147 -2.67 -23.76 7.52
CA PRO A 147 -3.49 -24.09 8.68
C PRO A 147 -4.94 -24.42 8.34
N GLU A 148 -5.53 -23.71 7.37
CA GLU A 148 -6.91 -23.95 6.91
C GLU A 148 -7.04 -25.30 6.21
N VAL A 149 -6.17 -25.59 5.25
CA VAL A 149 -6.16 -26.87 4.53
C VAL A 149 -5.88 -28.05 5.46
N SER A 150 -5.12 -27.84 6.53
CA SER A 150 -4.84 -28.83 7.56
C SER A 150 -5.97 -28.98 8.60
N GLY A 151 -7.05 -28.19 8.48
CA GLY A 151 -8.17 -28.22 9.44
C GLY A 151 -7.87 -27.60 10.81
N LEU A 152 -6.79 -26.82 10.91
CA LEU A 152 -6.33 -26.15 12.14
C LEU A 152 -6.86 -24.71 12.26
N ALA A 153 -7.45 -24.18 11.19
CA ALA A 153 -8.11 -22.88 11.15
C ALA A 153 -9.37 -22.96 10.28
N ILE A 154 -10.23 -21.96 10.39
CA ILE A 154 -11.48 -21.87 9.63
C ILE A 154 -11.15 -21.55 8.18
N ASP A 155 -11.76 -22.23 7.21
CA ASP A 155 -11.53 -21.99 5.78
C ASP A 155 -11.81 -20.52 5.42
N GLY A 156 -10.86 -19.90 4.71
CA GLY A 156 -10.88 -18.49 4.30
C GLY A 156 -10.66 -17.48 5.43
N HIS A 157 -10.32 -17.91 6.65
CA HIS A 157 -10.07 -17.02 7.79
C HIS A 157 -8.96 -16.02 7.51
N ALA A 158 -7.81 -16.47 6.99
CA ALA A 158 -6.67 -15.62 6.71
C ALA A 158 -7.00 -14.52 5.69
N ASP A 159 -7.72 -14.85 4.61
CA ASP A 159 -8.12 -13.87 3.60
C ASP A 159 -9.15 -12.88 4.16
N ARG A 160 -10.19 -13.33 4.88
CA ARG A 160 -11.20 -12.42 5.48
C ARG A 160 -10.61 -11.51 6.54
N THR A 161 -9.73 -12.04 7.40
CA THR A 161 -9.00 -11.26 8.40
C THR A 161 -8.12 -10.22 7.74
N THR A 162 -7.42 -10.57 6.66
CA THR A 162 -6.57 -9.64 5.90
C THR A 162 -7.37 -8.52 5.26
N ASP A 163 -8.51 -8.83 4.63
CA ASP A 163 -9.39 -7.84 4.01
C ASP A 163 -9.97 -6.87 5.05
N LEU A 164 -10.27 -7.37 6.24
CA LEU A 164 -10.79 -6.56 7.33
C LEU A 164 -9.68 -5.69 7.95
N ALA A 165 -8.54 -6.29 8.27
CA ALA A 165 -7.39 -5.60 8.85
C ALA A 165 -6.87 -4.48 7.95
N THR A 166 -6.76 -4.72 6.63
CA THR A 166 -6.34 -3.68 5.68
C THR A 166 -7.38 -2.57 5.53
N ALA A 167 -8.67 -2.87 5.62
CA ALA A 167 -9.72 -1.86 5.62
C ALA A 167 -9.66 -1.00 6.89
N ILE A 168 -9.46 -1.60 8.06
CA ILE A 168 -9.28 -0.89 9.34
C ILE A 168 -8.03 0.01 9.27
N ALA A 169 -6.90 -0.51 8.77
CA ALA A 169 -5.66 0.25 8.63
C ALA A 169 -5.83 1.50 7.75
N LYS A 170 -6.57 1.37 6.65
CA LYS A 170 -6.92 2.50 5.76
C LYS A 170 -7.86 3.49 6.43
N GLU A 171 -8.85 3.02 7.20
CA GLU A 171 -9.78 3.88 7.95
C GLU A 171 -9.04 4.69 9.04
N LEU A 172 -8.02 4.09 9.67
CA LEU A 172 -7.13 4.77 10.62
C LEU A 172 -6.12 5.72 9.94
N GLY A 173 -6.10 5.80 8.60
CA GLY A 173 -5.21 6.67 7.85
C GLY A 173 -3.75 6.24 7.87
N LEU A 174 -3.45 4.95 8.10
CA LEU A 174 -2.08 4.45 8.13
C LEU A 174 -1.40 4.59 6.76
N GLY A 175 -0.11 4.87 6.77
CA GLY A 175 0.68 4.99 5.55
C GLY A 175 0.81 3.67 4.79
N PRO A 176 1.14 3.70 3.47
CA PRO A 176 1.18 2.50 2.62
C PRO A 176 2.08 1.39 3.14
N THR A 177 3.21 1.73 3.74
CA THR A 177 4.15 0.77 4.32
C THR A 177 3.54 0.01 5.51
N LEU A 178 2.83 0.72 6.40
CA LEU A 178 2.14 0.08 7.52
C LEU A 178 0.95 -0.75 7.05
N VAL A 179 0.21 -0.29 6.03
CA VAL A 179 -0.87 -1.08 5.42
C VAL A 179 -0.33 -2.38 4.81
N GLU A 180 0.84 -2.35 4.15
CA GLU A 180 1.49 -3.56 3.63
C GLU A 180 1.93 -4.50 4.77
N GLN A 181 2.46 -3.95 5.88
CA GLN A 181 2.79 -4.75 7.07
C GLN A 181 1.53 -5.38 7.70
N VAL A 182 0.41 -4.65 7.79
CA VAL A 182 -0.88 -5.20 8.24
C VAL A 182 -1.34 -6.32 7.32
N GLU A 183 -1.25 -6.14 5.99
CA GLU A 183 -1.62 -7.17 5.02
C GLU A 183 -0.86 -8.47 5.25
N PHE A 184 0.49 -8.41 5.35
CA PHE A 184 1.31 -9.60 5.56
C PHE A 184 1.12 -10.21 6.96
N ALA A 185 1.02 -9.38 7.97
CA ALA A 185 0.85 -9.85 9.34
C ALA A 185 -0.52 -10.53 9.53
N ALA A 186 -1.60 -9.95 9.01
CA ALA A 186 -2.93 -10.56 9.04
C ALA A 186 -2.99 -11.85 8.22
N LEU A 187 -2.27 -11.92 7.09
CA LEU A 187 -2.22 -13.13 6.28
C LEU A 187 -1.56 -14.30 7.01
N MET A 188 -0.47 -14.02 7.71
CA MET A 188 0.40 -15.06 8.30
C MET A 188 0.22 -15.24 9.81
N HIS A 189 -0.70 -14.52 10.45
CA HIS A 189 -0.82 -14.49 11.91
C HIS A 189 -1.03 -15.87 12.54
N ASP A 190 -1.66 -16.78 11.83
CA ASP A 190 -2.02 -18.12 12.27
C ASP A 190 -1.13 -19.25 11.70
N ILE A 191 -0.03 -18.91 10.97
CA ILE A 191 0.82 -19.92 10.35
C ILE A 191 1.45 -20.87 11.37
N GLY A 192 1.68 -20.42 12.60
CA GLY A 192 2.19 -21.19 13.71
C GLY A 192 1.26 -22.33 14.18
N ARG A 193 -0.04 -22.30 13.84
CA ARG A 193 -0.98 -23.39 14.14
C ARG A 193 -0.55 -24.71 13.51
N ILE A 194 0.29 -24.70 12.48
CA ILE A 194 0.83 -25.94 11.90
C ILE A 194 1.59 -26.78 12.94
N SER A 195 2.17 -26.14 13.97
CA SER A 195 2.84 -26.82 15.08
C SER A 195 1.89 -27.69 15.91
N LEU A 196 0.57 -27.46 15.83
CA LEU A 196 -0.43 -28.28 16.52
C LEU A 196 -0.56 -29.69 15.93
N ASN A 197 0.00 -29.93 14.73
CA ASN A 197 0.10 -31.30 14.21
C ASN A 197 1.14 -32.17 14.92
N GLU A 198 2.00 -31.55 15.74
CA GLU A 198 2.98 -32.29 16.54
C GLU A 198 2.33 -32.94 17.77
N PRO A 199 2.34 -34.28 17.93
CA PRO A 199 1.69 -34.97 19.03
C PRO A 199 2.21 -34.56 20.43
N GLN A 200 3.46 -34.09 20.49
CA GLN A 200 4.06 -33.63 21.74
C GLN A 200 3.46 -32.28 22.18
N VAL A 201 3.20 -31.37 21.26
CA VAL A 201 2.56 -30.07 21.53
C VAL A 201 1.16 -30.27 22.10
N LEU A 202 0.37 -31.16 21.50
CA LEU A 202 -0.97 -31.47 21.98
C LEU A 202 -0.97 -32.08 23.36
N LYS A 203 0.04 -32.91 23.72
CA LYS A 203 0.16 -33.54 25.04
C LYS A 203 0.58 -32.55 26.13
N MET A 204 1.42 -31.57 25.80
CA MET A 204 1.90 -30.57 26.76
C MET A 204 0.89 -29.42 26.96
N GLY A 205 -0.07 -29.28 26.04
CA GLY A 205 -0.94 -28.13 25.99
C GLY A 205 -0.27 -26.93 25.32
N TYR A 206 -1.06 -25.97 24.88
CA TYR A 206 -0.58 -24.75 24.23
C TYR A 206 -1.52 -23.57 24.57
N THR A 207 -1.00 -22.38 24.41
CA THR A 207 -1.71 -21.12 24.57
C THR A 207 -1.75 -20.35 23.27
N ASP A 208 -2.56 -19.31 23.19
CA ASP A 208 -2.57 -18.39 22.04
C ASP A 208 -1.21 -17.69 21.87
N ASP A 209 -0.52 -17.38 22.98
CA ASP A 209 0.84 -16.82 22.95
C ASP A 209 1.86 -17.77 22.33
N ASP A 210 1.70 -19.08 22.50
CA ASP A 210 2.54 -20.08 21.82
C ASP A 210 2.31 -20.04 20.31
N ILE A 211 1.06 -19.93 19.86
CA ILE A 211 0.73 -19.78 18.43
C ILE A 211 1.36 -18.51 17.86
N ALA A 212 1.24 -17.39 18.58
CA ALA A 212 1.87 -16.12 18.16
C ALA A 212 3.38 -16.24 18.04
N ARG A 213 4.02 -16.87 19.03
CA ARG A 213 5.47 -17.11 19.03
C ARG A 213 5.89 -17.98 17.84
N TRP A 214 5.27 -19.13 17.62
CA TRP A 214 5.58 -20.01 16.50
C TRP A 214 5.33 -19.33 15.15
N SER A 215 4.24 -18.57 15.03
CA SER A 215 3.99 -17.78 13.82
C SER A 215 5.12 -16.77 13.57
N ALA A 216 5.51 -16.04 14.60
CA ALA A 216 6.58 -15.06 14.52
C ALA A 216 7.93 -15.71 14.18
N GLU A 217 8.26 -16.88 14.73
CA GLU A 217 9.47 -17.63 14.42
C GLU A 217 9.52 -18.04 12.94
N ILE A 218 8.42 -18.62 12.44
CA ILE A 218 8.30 -18.99 11.01
C ILE A 218 8.44 -17.77 10.09
N ILE A 219 7.79 -16.67 10.43
CA ILE A 219 7.83 -15.43 9.62
C ILE A 219 9.22 -14.80 9.64
N ALA A 220 9.94 -14.85 10.77
CA ALA A 220 11.27 -14.27 10.96
C ALA A 220 12.36 -14.96 10.13
N GLU A 221 12.15 -16.18 9.63
CA GLU A 221 13.06 -16.83 8.70
C GLU A 221 13.28 -16.01 7.42
N SER A 222 12.34 -15.13 7.08
CA SER A 222 12.50 -14.15 6.02
C SER A 222 12.93 -12.80 6.58
N PRO A 223 14.18 -12.33 6.34
CA PRO A 223 14.63 -11.02 6.81
C PRO A 223 13.75 -9.85 6.35
N TYR A 224 13.12 -9.99 5.19
CA TYR A 224 12.18 -9.01 4.66
C TYR A 224 10.92 -8.86 5.53
N LEU A 225 10.51 -9.91 6.24
CA LEU A 225 9.34 -9.96 7.09
C LEU A 225 9.64 -9.80 8.58
N ALA A 226 10.88 -9.45 8.97
CA ALA A 226 11.27 -9.34 10.37
C ALA A 226 10.36 -8.43 11.20
N LYS A 227 9.95 -7.26 10.64
CA LYS A 227 8.97 -6.37 11.30
C LYS A 227 7.58 -6.97 11.38
N VAL A 228 7.17 -7.74 10.38
CA VAL A 228 5.89 -8.45 10.38
C VAL A 228 5.87 -9.53 11.48
N ALA A 229 6.99 -10.25 11.64
CA ALA A 229 7.16 -11.24 12.73
C ALA A 229 7.03 -10.60 14.11
N GLU A 230 7.61 -9.42 14.31
CA GLU A 230 7.48 -8.65 15.55
C GLU A 230 6.01 -8.30 15.85
N HIS A 231 5.27 -7.83 14.85
CA HIS A 231 3.86 -7.52 15.02
C HIS A 231 3.01 -8.75 15.34
N VAL A 232 3.27 -9.88 14.68
CA VAL A 232 2.54 -11.13 14.91
C VAL A 232 2.85 -11.72 16.29
N ARG A 233 4.06 -11.56 16.80
CA ARG A 233 4.45 -12.01 18.13
C ARG A 233 3.54 -11.45 19.24
N HIS A 234 3.09 -10.21 19.09
CA HIS A 234 2.28 -9.47 20.06
C HIS A 234 0.78 -9.46 19.73
N GLN A 235 0.32 -10.34 18.84
CA GLN A 235 -1.06 -10.27 18.32
C GLN A 235 -2.14 -10.62 19.35
N TYR A 236 -1.82 -11.39 20.38
CA TYR A 236 -2.79 -11.77 21.42
C TYR A 236 -2.66 -10.94 22.70
N GLU A 237 -1.65 -10.09 22.80
CA GLU A 237 -1.47 -9.25 23.98
C GLU A 237 -2.62 -8.26 24.17
N PRO A 238 -3.10 -8.04 25.41
CA PRO A 238 -4.16 -7.08 25.68
C PRO A 238 -3.70 -5.66 25.40
N PHE A 239 -4.61 -4.80 24.96
CA PHE A 239 -4.34 -3.38 24.70
C PHE A 239 -3.70 -2.68 25.88
N ARG A 240 -4.15 -2.99 27.09
CA ARG A 240 -3.55 -2.54 28.36
C ARG A 240 -3.95 -3.46 29.51
N LYS A 241 -3.09 -3.54 30.52
CA LYS A 241 -3.41 -4.23 31.78
C LYS A 241 -4.22 -3.32 32.70
N PRO A 242 -5.07 -3.86 33.59
CA PRO A 242 -5.81 -3.06 34.56
C PRO A 242 -4.90 -2.14 35.37
N GLY A 243 -5.26 -0.84 35.44
CA GLY A 243 -4.47 0.17 36.14
C GLY A 243 -3.20 0.67 35.41
N GLN A 244 -2.94 0.20 34.21
CA GLN A 244 -1.79 0.62 33.39
C GLN A 244 -2.24 1.41 32.15
N ALA A 245 -1.34 2.24 31.61
CA ALA A 245 -1.51 2.83 30.29
C ALA A 245 -1.39 1.75 29.21
N ALA A 246 -1.79 2.10 27.98
CA ALA A 246 -1.55 1.25 26.82
C ALA A 246 -0.04 0.97 26.67
N ASP A 247 0.31 -0.29 26.39
CA ASP A 247 1.70 -0.69 26.22
C ASP A 247 2.25 -0.08 24.90
N PRO A 248 3.29 0.75 24.97
CA PRO A 248 3.87 1.35 23.78
C PRO A 248 4.61 0.36 22.87
N GLU A 249 5.00 -0.80 23.40
CA GLU A 249 5.68 -1.85 22.62
C GLU A 249 4.70 -2.61 21.71
N ILE A 250 3.42 -2.65 22.09
CA ILE A 250 2.39 -3.26 21.24
C ILE A 250 2.02 -2.32 20.10
N SER A 251 2.45 -2.68 18.91
CA SER A 251 2.23 -1.88 17.71
C SER A 251 0.74 -1.76 17.35
N VAL A 252 0.36 -0.67 16.64
CA VAL A 252 -0.98 -0.55 16.07
C VAL A 252 -1.31 -1.70 15.11
N VAL A 253 -0.32 -2.25 14.42
CA VAL A 253 -0.47 -3.41 13.52
C VAL A 253 -0.94 -4.64 14.31
N SER A 254 -0.30 -4.96 15.44
CA SER A 254 -0.69 -6.07 16.33
C SER A 254 -2.13 -5.90 16.83
N ARG A 255 -2.50 -4.68 17.23
CA ARG A 255 -3.85 -4.35 17.71
C ARG A 255 -4.92 -4.51 16.61
N ILE A 256 -4.59 -4.14 15.37
CA ILE A 256 -5.48 -4.32 14.21
C ILE A 256 -5.69 -5.81 13.93
N ILE A 257 -4.62 -6.60 13.90
CA ILE A 257 -4.72 -8.05 13.65
C ILE A 257 -5.60 -8.69 14.71
N LYS A 258 -5.35 -8.39 16.00
CA LYS A 258 -6.14 -8.91 17.12
C LYS A 258 -7.63 -8.67 16.94
N VAL A 259 -8.02 -7.44 16.63
CA VAL A 259 -9.43 -7.07 16.46
C VAL A 259 -10.04 -7.74 15.23
N ALA A 260 -9.31 -7.74 14.10
CA ALA A 260 -9.80 -8.32 12.86
C ALA A 260 -9.96 -9.84 12.94
N ALA A 261 -8.97 -10.53 13.51
CA ALA A 261 -9.01 -11.99 13.71
C ALA A 261 -10.11 -12.38 14.71
N ALA A 262 -10.22 -11.69 15.84
CA ALA A 262 -11.27 -11.94 16.82
C ALA A 262 -12.68 -11.72 16.25
N TYR A 263 -12.85 -10.69 15.40
CA TYR A 263 -14.13 -10.44 14.73
C TYR A 263 -14.49 -11.59 13.77
N ASP A 264 -13.56 -12.00 12.90
CA ASP A 264 -13.84 -13.07 11.94
C ASP A 264 -14.07 -14.40 12.64
N TRP A 265 -13.27 -14.71 13.65
CA TRP A 265 -13.43 -15.94 14.42
C TRP A 265 -14.80 -16.03 15.08
N LYS A 266 -15.20 -14.99 15.82
CA LYS A 266 -16.51 -14.92 16.49
C LYS A 266 -17.69 -14.91 15.52
N LEU A 267 -17.52 -14.30 14.34
CA LEU A 267 -18.59 -14.26 13.32
C LEU A 267 -18.90 -15.66 12.76
N ASN A 268 -17.94 -16.60 12.83
CA ASN A 268 -18.14 -17.98 12.39
C ASN A 268 -18.76 -18.88 13.48
N GLU A 269 -19.03 -18.36 14.69
CA GLU A 269 -19.75 -19.09 15.73
C GLU A 269 -21.24 -19.24 15.37
N PRO A 270 -21.89 -20.36 15.74
CA PRO A 270 -23.30 -20.58 15.47
C PRO A 270 -24.18 -19.47 16.07
N GLY A 271 -25.02 -18.84 15.25
CA GLY A 271 -25.94 -17.78 15.67
C GLY A 271 -25.32 -16.40 15.82
N ALA A 272 -24.05 -16.23 15.52
CA ALA A 272 -23.39 -14.93 15.53
C ALA A 272 -23.94 -14.00 14.43
N SER A 273 -24.07 -12.73 14.76
CA SER A 273 -24.39 -11.67 13.80
C SER A 273 -23.29 -10.58 13.82
N PRO A 274 -23.10 -9.83 12.73
CA PRO A 274 -22.11 -8.75 12.71
C PRO A 274 -22.27 -7.77 13.87
N LEU A 275 -23.51 -7.46 14.25
CA LEU A 275 -23.81 -6.55 15.35
C LEU A 275 -23.45 -7.16 16.71
N SER A 276 -23.88 -8.41 16.97
CA SER A 276 -23.60 -9.07 18.26
C SER A 276 -22.10 -9.29 18.48
N VAL A 277 -21.35 -9.59 17.42
CA VAL A 277 -19.89 -9.69 17.49
C VAL A 277 -19.24 -8.35 17.79
N LEU A 278 -19.69 -7.29 17.11
CA LEU A 278 -19.16 -5.93 17.36
C LEU A 278 -19.45 -5.49 18.81
N GLU A 279 -20.64 -5.77 19.35
CA GLU A 279 -20.99 -5.51 20.76
C GLU A 279 -20.09 -6.28 21.71
N SER A 280 -19.81 -7.56 21.42
CA SER A 280 -18.89 -8.39 22.20
C SER A 280 -17.47 -7.82 22.21
N LEU A 281 -16.96 -7.35 21.06
CA LEU A 281 -15.66 -6.69 21.01
C LEU A 281 -15.67 -5.36 21.76
N HIS A 282 -16.76 -4.59 21.65
CA HIS A 282 -16.90 -3.32 22.35
C HIS A 282 -16.90 -3.49 23.88
N ALA A 283 -17.44 -4.58 24.39
CA ALA A 283 -17.38 -4.89 25.82
C ALA A 283 -15.93 -5.11 26.33
N GLY A 284 -15.01 -5.55 25.45
CA GLY A 284 -13.59 -5.71 25.76
C GLY A 284 -12.71 -4.46 25.53
N VAL A 285 -13.28 -3.35 25.04
CA VAL A 285 -12.52 -2.14 24.64
C VAL A 285 -11.72 -1.51 25.79
N ALA A 286 -12.11 -1.70 27.06
CA ALA A 286 -11.39 -1.08 28.16
C ALA A 286 -9.96 -1.63 28.35
N TYR A 287 -9.72 -2.91 28.05
CA TYR A 287 -8.48 -3.59 28.36
C TYR A 287 -7.98 -4.47 27.22
N GLU A 288 -8.85 -5.26 26.62
CA GLU A 288 -8.50 -6.29 25.65
C GLU A 288 -8.24 -5.72 24.26
N TYR A 289 -9.10 -4.81 23.81
CA TYR A 289 -9.07 -4.26 22.47
C TYR A 289 -8.82 -2.75 22.50
N ASP A 290 -8.09 -2.26 21.51
CA ASP A 290 -7.86 -0.84 21.28
C ASP A 290 -9.17 -0.15 20.85
N PRO A 291 -9.63 0.87 21.59
CA PRO A 291 -10.86 1.59 21.28
C PRO A 291 -10.87 2.24 19.90
N GLU A 292 -9.73 2.75 19.43
CA GLU A 292 -9.62 3.39 18.11
C GLU A 292 -9.76 2.36 16.99
N VAL A 293 -9.17 1.18 17.17
CA VAL A 293 -9.24 0.08 16.20
C VAL A 293 -10.68 -0.48 16.14
N VAL A 294 -11.35 -0.66 17.27
CA VAL A 294 -12.74 -1.12 17.29
C VAL A 294 -13.69 -0.07 16.69
N ALA A 295 -13.45 1.21 16.93
CA ALA A 295 -14.22 2.28 16.30
C ALA A 295 -14.01 2.31 14.76
N ALA A 296 -12.79 2.08 14.30
CA ALA A 296 -12.48 1.96 12.87
C ALA A 296 -13.15 0.73 12.24
N LEU A 297 -13.13 -0.42 12.93
CA LEU A 297 -13.86 -1.63 12.51
C LEU A 297 -15.36 -1.33 12.31
N ARG A 298 -15.99 -0.66 13.28
CA ARG A 298 -17.42 -0.28 13.17
C ARG A 298 -17.68 0.53 11.91
N LYS A 299 -16.89 1.58 11.64
CA LYS A 299 -17.05 2.41 10.43
C LYS A 299 -16.87 1.61 9.13
N VAL A 300 -15.92 0.66 9.12
CA VAL A 300 -15.71 -0.24 7.97
C VAL A 300 -16.94 -1.12 7.74
N LEU A 301 -17.54 -1.67 8.80
CA LEU A 301 -18.72 -2.52 8.71
C LEU A 301 -19.97 -1.73 8.30
N GLU A 302 -20.17 -0.52 8.82
CA GLU A 302 -21.23 0.39 8.41
C GLU A 302 -21.15 0.71 6.91
N ARG A 303 -19.96 1.02 6.41
CA ARG A 303 -19.73 1.30 4.98
C ARG A 303 -19.97 0.09 4.06
N ARG A 304 -19.79 -1.12 4.58
CA ARG A 304 -20.07 -2.37 3.86
C ARG A 304 -21.52 -2.84 4.00
N ASP A 305 -22.42 -2.03 4.56
CA ASP A 305 -23.84 -2.36 4.85
C ASP A 305 -24.03 -3.65 5.67
N ARG A 306 -23.01 -4.07 6.40
CA ARG A 306 -23.06 -5.33 7.19
C ARG A 306 -23.71 -5.17 8.56
N LEU A 307 -23.98 -3.94 9.01
CA LEU A 307 -24.65 -3.65 10.27
C LEU A 307 -26.14 -3.33 10.11
N VAL A 308 -26.65 -3.26 8.89
CA VAL A 308 -28.08 -3.10 8.64
C VAL A 308 -28.76 -4.45 8.89
N PRO A 309 -29.74 -4.57 9.81
CA PRO A 309 -30.49 -5.79 9.95
C PRO A 309 -31.17 -6.11 8.64
N ALA A 310 -31.09 -7.39 8.22
CA ALA A 310 -31.81 -7.83 7.02
C ALA A 310 -33.28 -7.36 7.16
N ARG A 311 -33.73 -6.56 6.21
CA ARG A 311 -35.13 -6.16 6.17
C ARG A 311 -35.95 -7.44 6.08
N ALA A 312 -36.72 -7.69 7.13
CA ALA A 312 -37.66 -8.81 7.23
C ALA A 312 -38.71 -8.75 6.13
#